data_6709f27eb5239226d16f7d139cc610a2
#
_entry.id   6709f27eb5239226d16f7d139cc610a2
#
_cell.length_a   1.000
_cell.length_b   1.000
_cell.length_c   1.000
_cell.angle_alpha   90.00
_cell.angle_beta   90.00
_cell.angle_gamma   90.00
#
_symmetry.space_group_name_H-M   'P 1'
#
loop_
_entity.id
_entity.type
_entity.pdbx_description
1 polymer ?
#
loop_
_entity_poly.entity_id
_entity_poly.type
_entity_poly.pdbx_seq_one_letter_code
_entity_poly.pdbx_strand_id
1 'polypeptide(L)'
;MRRGDLVTIALQGDYGKPRPALIVQSDLFSEHPSVTIIPITSELRDTPLFRVPIRHGESTELRKPSEVMVDKVQTIPREKIGGVFGRIAEEDMLAVSRALAVFLGVV
;
A
#
# COMPACT_ATOMS: atom_id res chain seq x y z
N MET A 1 -6.55 2.83 11.88
CA MET A 1 -5.95 2.29 10.65
C MET A 1 -7.06 1.67 9.82
N ARG A 2 -7.21 2.14 8.59
CA ARG A 2 -8.32 1.74 7.71
C ARG A 2 -7.80 1.41 6.32
N ARG A 3 -8.58 0.64 5.55
CA ARG A 3 -8.30 0.40 4.14
C ARG A 3 -8.15 1.73 3.39
N GLY A 4 -7.07 1.90 2.66
CA GLY A 4 -6.74 3.14 1.97
C GLY A 4 -5.80 4.06 2.73
N ASP A 5 -5.51 3.76 3.98
CA ASP A 5 -4.52 4.52 4.74
C ASP A 5 -3.11 4.22 4.24
N LEU A 6 -2.28 5.25 4.25
CA LEU A 6 -0.85 5.13 3.95
C LEU A 6 -0.08 5.11 5.27
N VAL A 7 0.75 4.10 5.42
CA VAL A 7 1.48 3.84 6.66
C VAL A 7 2.96 3.61 6.38
N THR A 8 3.77 3.69 7.43
CA THR A 8 5.15 3.22 7.35
C THR A 8 5.20 1.79 7.85
N ILE A 9 6.06 0.98 7.25
CA ILE A 9 6.28 -0.40 7.66
C ILE A 9 7.77 -0.65 7.82
N ALA A 10 8.11 -1.60 8.70
CA ALA A 10 9.49 -2.06 8.89
C ALA A 10 9.56 -3.52 8.42
N LEU A 11 10.19 -3.73 7.27
CA LEU A 11 10.39 -5.07 6.72
C LEU A 11 11.80 -5.57 7.00
N GLN A 12 11.93 -6.88 7.15
CA GLN A 12 13.22 -7.50 7.30
C GLN A 12 14.06 -7.24 6.04
N GLY A 13 15.33 -6.86 6.24
CA GLY A 13 16.21 -6.54 5.12
C GLY A 13 16.30 -5.05 4.79
N ASP A 14 15.42 -4.24 5.36
CA ASP A 14 15.45 -2.79 5.15
C ASP A 14 16.35 -2.06 6.17
N TYR A 15 17.13 -2.79 6.95
CA TYR A 15 18.01 -2.24 7.98
C TYR A 15 17.26 -1.31 8.96
N GLY A 16 16.02 -1.66 9.28
CA GLY A 16 15.18 -0.86 10.16
C GLY A 16 14.65 0.42 9.54
N LYS A 17 14.88 0.65 8.26
CA LYS A 17 14.42 1.85 7.56
C LYS A 17 12.93 1.74 7.27
N PRO A 18 12.10 2.70 7.73
CA PRO A 18 10.66 2.65 7.42
C PRO A 18 10.42 2.83 5.93
N ARG A 19 9.43 2.09 5.41
CA ARG A 19 9.01 2.19 4.02
C ARG A 19 7.53 2.50 3.95
N PRO A 20 7.07 3.27 2.94
CA PRO A 20 5.65 3.52 2.79
C PRO A 20 4.91 2.30 2.26
N ALA A 21 3.68 2.13 2.72
CA ALA A 21 2.81 1.05 2.28
C ALA A 21 1.35 1.48 2.34
N LEU A 22 0.52 0.78 1.58
CA LEU A 22 -0.91 1.00 1.51
C LEU A 22 -1.64 -0.12 2.24
N ILE A 23 -2.57 0.23 3.12
CA ILE A 23 -3.45 -0.75 3.77
C ILE A 23 -4.52 -1.18 2.76
N VAL A 24 -4.57 -2.46 2.45
CA VAL A 24 -5.58 -3.00 1.53
C VAL A 24 -6.54 -3.99 2.19
N GLN A 25 -6.28 -4.36 3.43
CA GLN A 25 -7.15 -5.25 4.19
C GLN A 25 -8.52 -4.61 4.41
N SER A 26 -9.58 -5.42 4.28
CA SER A 26 -10.94 -4.95 4.56
C SER A 26 -11.06 -4.45 6.00
N ASP A 27 -11.82 -3.38 6.19
CA ASP A 27 -12.10 -2.82 7.51
C ASP A 27 -12.86 -3.78 8.42
N LEU A 28 -13.49 -4.81 7.85
CA LEU A 28 -14.11 -5.89 8.62
C LEU A 28 -13.11 -6.60 9.52
N PHE A 29 -11.83 -6.57 9.15
CA PHE A 29 -10.75 -7.24 9.87
C PHE A 29 -9.80 -6.24 10.52
N SER A 30 -10.29 -5.06 10.88
CA SER A 30 -9.45 -3.99 11.44
C SER A 30 -8.76 -4.36 12.76
N GLU A 31 -9.33 -5.31 13.49
CA GLU A 31 -8.76 -5.78 14.77
C GLU A 31 -7.89 -7.04 14.62
N HIS A 32 -7.71 -7.53 13.40
CA HIS A 32 -6.92 -8.73 13.15
C HIS A 32 -5.44 -8.50 13.53
N PRO A 33 -4.75 -9.49 14.10
CA PRO A 33 -3.35 -9.34 14.48
C PRO A 33 -2.38 -9.21 13.31
N SER A 34 -2.81 -9.56 12.12
CA SER A 34 -2.04 -9.38 10.89
C SER A 34 -2.74 -8.42 9.96
N VAL A 35 -1.96 -7.68 9.16
CA VAL A 35 -2.51 -6.68 8.24
C VAL A 35 -1.94 -6.89 6.86
N THR A 36 -2.82 -6.92 5.86
CA THR A 36 -2.42 -7.06 4.47
C THR A 36 -2.17 -5.67 3.88
N ILE A 37 -0.97 -5.49 3.34
CA ILE A 37 -0.48 -4.23 2.81
C ILE A 37 0.14 -4.44 1.43
N ILE A 38 0.32 -3.34 0.70
CA ILE A 38 1.09 -3.32 -0.53
C ILE A 38 2.16 -2.24 -0.39
N PRO A 39 3.44 -2.58 -0.58
CA PRO A 39 4.51 -1.57 -0.52
C PRO A 39 4.39 -0.54 -1.64
N ILE A 40 4.88 0.67 -1.37
CA ILE A 40 4.88 1.80 -2.30
C ILE A 40 6.33 2.17 -2.60
N THR A 41 6.60 2.52 -3.84
CA THR A 41 7.93 2.93 -4.27
C THR A 41 7.89 4.23 -5.06
N SER A 42 8.94 5.05 -4.94
CA SER A 42 9.15 6.20 -5.81
C SER A 42 10.05 5.84 -7.01
N GLU A 43 10.51 4.61 -7.07
CA GLU A 43 11.26 4.10 -8.23
C GLU A 43 10.25 3.60 -9.26
N LEU A 44 9.94 4.46 -10.24
CA LEU A 44 8.88 4.20 -11.19
C LEU A 44 9.30 3.21 -12.28
N ARG A 45 8.38 2.33 -12.64
CA ARG A 45 8.54 1.40 -13.77
C ARG A 45 7.25 1.38 -14.55
N ASP A 46 7.34 1.32 -15.86
CA ASP A 46 6.16 1.29 -16.72
C ASP A 46 5.64 -0.16 -16.85
N THR A 47 4.96 -0.62 -15.80
CA THR A 47 4.39 -1.98 -15.74
C THR A 47 2.96 -1.90 -15.21
N PRO A 48 2.01 -1.33 -15.99
CA PRO A 48 0.68 -0.98 -15.48
C PRO A 48 -0.18 -2.15 -15.02
N LEU A 49 0.13 -3.39 -15.41
CA LEU A 49 -0.65 -4.54 -14.97
C LEU A 49 -0.53 -4.81 -13.47
N PHE A 50 0.62 -4.48 -12.86
CA PHE A 50 0.83 -4.74 -11.44
C PHE A 50 1.50 -3.57 -10.70
N ARG A 51 1.65 -2.43 -11.33
CA ARG A 51 2.09 -1.20 -10.67
C ARG A 51 1.10 -0.10 -10.96
N VAL A 52 0.57 0.49 -9.90
CA VAL A 52 -0.47 1.52 -10.03
C VAL A 52 0.11 2.85 -9.57
N PRO A 53 0.20 3.86 -10.48
CA PRO A 53 0.65 5.18 -10.04
C PRO A 53 -0.39 5.80 -9.10
N ILE A 54 0.10 6.48 -8.08
CA ILE A 54 -0.76 7.19 -7.14
C ILE A 54 -0.31 8.63 -7.01
N ARG A 55 -1.28 9.49 -6.73
CA ARG A 55 -1.03 10.92 -6.57
C ARG A 55 -0.16 11.19 -5.36
N HIS A 56 0.72 12.16 -5.50
CA HIS A 56 1.49 12.68 -4.36
C HIS A 56 0.94 14.06 -4.03
N GLY A 57 1.24 14.55 -2.83
CA GLY A 57 0.78 15.86 -2.38
C GLY A 57 0.09 15.82 -1.02
N GLU A 58 -0.87 16.73 -0.81
CA GLU A 58 -1.44 16.94 0.53
C GLU A 58 -2.10 15.71 1.16
N SER A 59 -3.02 15.08 0.46
CA SER A 59 -3.79 13.97 1.06
C SER A 59 -2.94 12.72 1.29
N THR A 60 -1.98 12.45 0.40
CA THR A 60 -1.12 11.28 0.52
C THR A 60 0.11 11.54 1.37
N GLU A 61 0.52 12.80 1.50
CA GLU A 61 1.79 13.19 2.15
C GLU A 61 3.02 12.60 1.45
N LEU A 62 2.84 12.04 0.25
CA LEU A 62 3.96 11.57 -0.56
C LEU A 62 4.60 12.76 -1.26
N ARG A 63 5.92 12.81 -1.24
CA ARG A 63 6.70 13.95 -1.77
C ARG A 63 7.09 13.78 -3.23
N LYS A 64 6.99 12.56 -3.73
CA LYS A 64 7.40 12.21 -5.08
C LYS A 64 6.30 11.39 -5.76
N PRO A 65 6.23 11.42 -7.10
CA PRO A 65 5.41 10.46 -7.81
C PRO A 65 5.77 9.04 -7.38
N SER A 66 4.76 8.23 -7.10
CA SER A 66 4.95 6.91 -6.51
C SER A 66 4.03 5.90 -7.17
N GLU A 67 4.37 4.62 -7.02
CA GLU A 67 3.58 3.50 -7.52
C GLU A 67 3.33 2.49 -6.41
N VAL A 68 2.14 1.93 -6.40
CA VAL A 68 1.76 0.80 -5.54
C VAL A 68 2.21 -0.47 -6.24
N MET A 69 3.03 -1.27 -5.58
CA MET A 69 3.60 -2.49 -6.15
C MET A 69 2.67 -3.68 -5.87
N VAL A 70 1.63 -3.83 -6.67
CA VAL A 70 0.57 -4.81 -6.44
C VAL A 70 1.10 -6.24 -6.39
N ASP A 71 2.13 -6.55 -7.18
CA ASP A 71 2.77 -7.87 -7.19
C ASP A 71 3.51 -8.21 -5.87
N LYS A 72 3.66 -7.23 -4.99
CA LYS A 72 4.33 -7.40 -3.70
C LYS A 72 3.36 -7.35 -2.52
N VAL A 73 2.08 -7.60 -2.78
CA VAL A 73 1.07 -7.68 -1.72
C VAL A 73 1.49 -8.74 -0.70
N GLN A 74 1.39 -8.40 0.57
CA GLN A 74 1.81 -9.29 1.64
C GLN A 74 1.08 -8.97 2.94
N THR A 75 1.03 -9.95 3.82
CA THR A 75 0.43 -9.80 5.14
C THR A 75 1.56 -9.80 6.17
N ILE A 76 1.55 -8.80 7.03
CA ILE A 76 2.59 -8.62 8.04
C ILE A 76 1.97 -8.51 9.43
N PRO A 77 2.73 -8.82 10.50
CA PRO A 77 2.25 -8.60 11.86
C PRO A 77 1.94 -7.12 12.08
N ARG A 78 0.87 -6.86 12.84
CA ARG A 78 0.43 -5.48 13.13
C ARG A 78 1.53 -4.63 13.75
N GLU A 79 2.37 -5.21 14.60
CA GLU A 79 3.46 -4.48 15.25
C GLU A 79 4.55 -4.01 14.30
N LYS A 80 4.54 -4.48 13.04
CA LYS A 80 5.47 -4.00 12.01
C LYS A 80 4.98 -2.73 11.32
N ILE A 81 3.77 -2.31 11.62
CA ILE A 81 3.19 -1.08 11.06
C ILE A 81 3.48 0.07 12.01
N GLY A 82 4.04 1.14 11.45
CA GLY A 82 4.25 2.39 12.17
C GLY A 82 3.01 3.28 12.08
N GLY A 83 3.21 4.57 11.99
CA GLY A 83 2.11 5.52 11.96
C GLY A 83 1.42 5.63 10.61
N VAL A 84 0.16 6.05 10.66
CA VAL A 84 -0.57 6.49 9.47
C VAL A 84 -0.08 7.91 9.14
N PHE A 85 0.33 8.14 7.89
CA PHE A 85 0.81 9.45 7.51
C PHE A 85 -0.03 10.12 6.42
N GLY A 86 -0.91 9.38 5.77
CA GLY A 86 -1.72 9.93 4.69
C GLY A 86 -2.80 8.95 4.27
N ARG A 87 -3.47 9.30 3.17
CA ARG A 87 -4.55 8.49 2.63
C ARG A 87 -4.56 8.57 1.11
N ILE A 88 -4.76 7.44 0.46
CA ILE A 88 -4.85 7.37 -1.01
C ILE A 88 -6.17 8.00 -1.48
N ALA A 89 -6.15 8.62 -2.67
CA ALA A 89 -7.38 9.09 -3.30
C ALA A 89 -8.27 7.91 -3.68
N GLU A 90 -9.59 8.10 -3.59
CA GLU A 90 -10.56 7.03 -3.87
C GLU A 90 -10.40 6.42 -5.27
N GLU A 91 -10.16 7.26 -6.27
CA GLU A 91 -9.95 6.81 -7.66
C GLU A 91 -8.74 5.91 -7.77
N ASP A 92 -7.66 6.28 -7.10
CA ASP A 92 -6.43 5.50 -7.09
C ASP A 92 -6.63 4.20 -6.31
N MET A 93 -7.39 4.23 -5.22
CA MET A 93 -7.72 3.02 -4.46
C MET A 93 -8.53 2.05 -5.30
N LEU A 94 -9.47 2.55 -6.11
CA LEU A 94 -10.24 1.71 -7.02
C LEU A 94 -9.33 1.04 -8.06
N ALA A 95 -8.37 1.79 -8.61
CA ALA A 95 -7.41 1.24 -9.55
C ALA A 95 -6.56 0.13 -8.91
N VAL A 96 -6.11 0.35 -7.67
CA VAL A 96 -5.36 -0.66 -6.91
C VAL A 96 -6.21 -1.90 -6.68
N SER A 97 -7.47 -1.73 -6.27
CA SER A 97 -8.37 -2.86 -6.01
C SER A 97 -8.57 -3.71 -7.25
N ARG A 98 -8.74 -3.08 -8.39
CA ARG A 98 -8.91 -3.78 -9.68
C ARG A 98 -7.63 -4.52 -10.07
N ALA A 99 -6.49 -3.88 -9.96
CA ALA A 99 -5.20 -4.50 -10.28
C ALA A 99 -4.92 -5.68 -9.35
N LEU A 100 -5.25 -5.55 -8.07
CA LEU A 100 -5.07 -6.62 -7.10
C LEU A 100 -5.96 -7.82 -7.42
N ALA A 101 -7.23 -7.58 -7.77
CA ALA A 101 -8.15 -8.65 -8.16
C ALA A 101 -7.64 -9.42 -9.38
N VAL A 102 -7.12 -8.70 -10.37
CA VAL A 102 -6.53 -9.33 -11.56
C VAL A 102 -5.28 -10.12 -11.18
N PHE A 103 -4.41 -9.54 -10.39
CA PHE A 103 -3.17 -10.20 -9.98
C PHE A 103 -3.43 -11.49 -9.19
N LEU A 104 -4.43 -11.46 -8.32
CA LEU A 104 -4.81 -12.63 -7.51
C LEU A 104 -5.74 -13.61 -8.24
N GLY A 105 -6.24 -13.24 -9.40
CA GLY A 105 -7.12 -14.10 -10.17
C GLY A 105 -8.53 -14.21 -9.60
N VAL A 106 -9.01 -13.22 -8.88
CA VAL A 106 -10.34 -13.23 -8.23
C VAL A 106 -11.37 -12.39 -8.98
N VAL A 107 -11.21 -12.28 -10.27
CA VAL A 107 -12.16 -11.58 -11.14
C VAL A 107 -12.86 -12.53 -12.09
#